data_80e379aa0896ace2b354a5ff0f0d127a
#
_entry.id   80e379aa0896ace2b354a5ff0f0d127a
#
_cell.length_a   1.000
_cell.length_b   1.000
_cell.length_c   1.000
_cell.angle_alpha   90.00
_cell.angle_beta   90.00
_cell.angle_gamma   90.00
#
_symmetry.space_group_name_H-M   'P 1'
#
loop_
_entity.id
_entity.type
_entity.pdbx_description
1 polymer ?
#
loop_
_entity_poly.entity_id
_entity_poly.type
_entity_poly.pdbx_seq_one_letter_code
_entity_poly.pdbx_strand_id
1 'polypeptide(L)'
;TFHSKGIVRAAGPGWLDVEFPGEYVCDLSDGCLRFLDDEGTAYPFSSLLEFDAVKREPAFHVDDYWLAKHTIVARQQPGGLVRIFRDDLKAGIGNIMVFGAARRLNPGFTISDSEGIAIRDVNLYHCGGMGVIAQRSRDIELHRLRVVPAPGKGRVISITADATHFVNCGGYIRLLDCTFENQKDDATNIHCLLITSTH
;
A
#
# COMPACT_ATOMS: atom_id res chain seq x y z
N THR A 1 -5.78 -6.47 5.59
CA THR A 1 -5.20 -5.27 4.94
C THR A 1 -6.34 -4.49 4.33
N PHE A 2 -6.62 -3.33 4.87
CA PHE A 2 -7.73 -2.48 4.45
C PHE A 2 -7.28 -1.53 3.34
N HIS A 3 -7.06 -2.06 2.14
CA HIS A 3 -6.94 -1.25 0.93
C HIS A 3 -8.21 -1.43 0.13
N SER A 4 -8.97 -0.36 -0.02
CA SER A 4 -10.12 -0.35 -0.92
C SER A 4 -9.66 0.05 -2.32
N LYS A 5 -10.35 -0.41 -3.33
CA LYS A 5 -10.07 -0.06 -4.72
C LYS A 5 -11.38 0.09 -5.48
N GLY A 6 -11.38 0.96 -6.47
CA GLY A 6 -12.51 1.13 -7.37
C GLY A 6 -12.03 1.42 -8.79
N ILE A 7 -12.92 1.27 -9.75
CA ILE A 7 -12.63 1.55 -11.15
C ILE A 7 -13.08 2.97 -11.46
N VAL A 8 -12.21 3.76 -12.07
CA VAL A 8 -12.54 5.11 -12.54
C VAL A 8 -13.45 5.00 -13.76
N ARG A 9 -14.69 5.46 -13.65
CA ARG A 9 -15.68 5.41 -14.73
C ARG A 9 -15.83 6.73 -15.48
N ALA A 10 -15.57 7.84 -14.81
CA ALA A 10 -15.50 9.16 -15.41
C ALA A 10 -14.54 10.06 -14.63
N ALA A 11 -13.98 11.05 -15.29
CA ALA A 11 -13.05 12.01 -14.70
C ALA A 11 -13.30 13.40 -15.27
N GLY A 12 -13.09 14.42 -14.46
CA GLY A 12 -13.09 15.82 -14.84
C GLY A 12 -12.20 16.65 -13.94
N PRO A 13 -12.08 17.96 -14.18
CA PRO A 13 -11.26 18.82 -13.33
C PRO A 13 -11.70 18.76 -11.87
N GLY A 14 -10.84 18.22 -11.01
CA GLY A 14 -11.08 18.12 -9.57
C GLY A 14 -12.09 17.07 -9.11
N TRP A 15 -12.46 16.11 -9.95
CA TRP A 15 -13.36 15.02 -9.55
C TRP A 15 -13.16 13.73 -10.34
N LEU A 16 -13.49 12.60 -9.72
CA LEU A 16 -13.59 11.28 -10.35
C LEU A 16 -14.90 10.60 -9.95
N ASP A 17 -15.53 9.89 -10.88
CA ASP A 17 -16.58 8.92 -10.59
C ASP A 17 -15.95 7.53 -10.48
N VAL A 18 -16.10 6.92 -9.33
CA VAL A 18 -15.50 5.64 -9.01
C VAL A 18 -16.59 4.60 -8.76
N GLU A 19 -16.47 3.45 -9.42
CA GLU A 19 -17.27 2.27 -9.14
C GLU A 19 -16.54 1.37 -8.16
N PHE A 20 -17.14 1.14 -7.01
CA PHE A 20 -16.60 0.22 -6.02
C PHE A 20 -17.21 -1.17 -6.19
N PRO A 21 -16.42 -2.27 -6.17
CA PRO A 21 -16.93 -3.62 -6.05
C PRO A 21 -17.83 -3.77 -4.82
N GLY A 22 -18.86 -4.63 -4.93
CA GLY A 22 -19.83 -4.84 -3.86
C GLY A 22 -19.27 -5.40 -2.54
N GLU A 23 -17.99 -5.77 -2.52
CA GLU A 23 -17.27 -6.14 -1.30
C GLU A 23 -16.92 -4.95 -0.39
N TYR A 24 -17.05 -3.70 -0.91
CA TYR A 24 -16.78 -2.50 -0.11
C TYR A 24 -18.08 -1.82 0.28
N VAL A 25 -18.31 -1.71 1.57
CA VAL A 25 -19.41 -0.92 2.11
C VAL A 25 -18.95 0.53 2.25
N CYS A 26 -19.58 1.44 1.48
CA CYS A 26 -19.27 2.86 1.50
C CYS A 26 -20.32 3.63 2.29
N ASP A 27 -19.89 4.47 3.24
CA ASP A 27 -20.73 5.45 3.92
C ASP A 27 -20.39 6.86 3.40
N LEU A 28 -21.43 7.62 3.04
CA LEU A 28 -21.35 8.99 2.53
C LEU A 28 -22.22 9.96 3.35
N SER A 29 -22.67 9.56 4.51
CA SER A 29 -23.70 10.25 5.30
C SER A 29 -23.33 11.67 5.70
N ASP A 30 -22.04 11.97 5.87
CA ASP A 30 -21.52 13.29 6.22
C ASP A 30 -20.90 14.04 5.02
N GLY A 31 -21.14 13.57 3.79
CA GLY A 31 -20.57 14.16 2.57
C GLY A 31 -19.10 13.81 2.32
N CYS A 32 -18.55 12.84 3.05
CA CYS A 32 -17.22 12.30 2.87
C CYS A 32 -17.26 10.80 2.65
N LEU A 33 -16.33 10.27 1.85
CA LEU A 33 -16.20 8.83 1.66
C LEU A 33 -15.59 8.17 2.88
N ARG A 34 -16.25 7.14 3.39
CA ARG A 34 -15.73 6.20 4.37
C ARG A 34 -15.96 4.78 3.88
N PHE A 35 -15.04 3.89 4.21
CA PHE A 35 -15.22 2.47 4.05
C PHE A 35 -15.49 1.84 5.40
N LEU A 36 -16.47 0.94 5.46
CA LEU A 36 -16.84 0.23 6.68
C LEU A 36 -16.34 -1.21 6.61
N ASP A 37 -15.90 -1.74 7.75
CA ASP A 37 -15.60 -3.16 7.92
C ASP A 37 -16.88 -3.97 8.15
N ASP A 38 -16.74 -5.28 8.36
CA ASP A 38 -17.85 -6.21 8.58
C ASP A 38 -18.63 -5.91 9.88
N GLU A 39 -18.05 -5.17 10.80
CA GLU A 39 -18.66 -4.72 12.05
C GLU A 39 -19.32 -3.33 11.93
N GLY A 40 -19.25 -2.73 10.74
CA GLY A 40 -19.77 -1.37 10.48
C GLY A 40 -18.85 -0.26 10.99
N THR A 41 -17.62 -0.57 11.39
CA THR A 41 -16.64 0.42 11.85
C THR A 41 -15.87 1.01 10.68
N ALA A 42 -15.78 2.34 10.63
CA ALA A 42 -15.02 3.00 9.58
C ALA A 42 -13.51 2.77 9.75
N TYR A 43 -12.85 2.36 8.66
CA TYR A 43 -11.40 2.27 8.62
C TYR A 43 -10.79 3.41 7.78
N PRO A 44 -9.77 4.10 8.33
CA PRO A 44 -9.20 5.28 7.70
C PRO A 44 -8.30 4.91 6.51
N PHE A 45 -8.32 5.74 5.48
CA PHE A 45 -7.33 5.73 4.41
C PHE A 45 -6.60 7.09 4.35
N SER A 46 -5.34 7.08 3.93
CA SER A 46 -4.47 8.26 3.96
C SER A 46 -3.94 8.67 2.58
N SER A 47 -4.13 7.85 1.57
CA SER A 47 -3.62 8.14 0.24
C SER A 47 -4.49 7.55 -0.85
N LEU A 48 -4.37 8.14 -2.04
CA LEU A 48 -4.94 7.63 -3.28
C LEU A 48 -3.78 7.40 -4.26
N LEU A 49 -3.79 6.26 -4.94
CA LEU A 49 -2.82 5.94 -5.98
C LEU A 49 -3.50 5.24 -7.14
N GLU A 50 -3.22 5.71 -8.34
CA GLU A 50 -3.77 5.14 -9.56
C GLU A 50 -2.92 3.96 -10.05
N PHE A 51 -3.58 2.90 -10.46
CA PHE A 51 -3.00 1.72 -11.08
C PHE A 51 -3.53 1.52 -12.50
N ASP A 52 -2.66 1.21 -13.42
CA ASP A 52 -3.02 0.72 -14.75
C ASP A 52 -3.80 -0.60 -14.59
N ALA A 53 -5.02 -0.66 -15.11
CA ALA A 53 -5.89 -1.82 -14.94
C ALA A 53 -5.42 -3.07 -15.69
N VAL A 54 -4.65 -2.90 -16.77
CA VAL A 54 -4.13 -3.99 -17.61
C VAL A 54 -2.80 -4.51 -17.07
N LYS A 55 -1.84 -3.62 -16.85
CA LYS A 55 -0.52 -3.96 -16.35
C LYS A 55 -0.50 -4.28 -14.87
N ARG A 56 -1.48 -3.74 -14.10
CA ARG A 56 -1.65 -3.94 -12.65
C ARG A 56 -0.45 -3.42 -11.82
N GLU A 57 0.14 -2.35 -12.29
CA GLU A 57 1.22 -1.61 -11.66
C GLU A 57 0.79 -0.14 -11.48
N PRO A 58 1.45 0.68 -10.66
CA PRO A 58 1.18 2.11 -10.60
C PRO A 58 1.22 2.69 -12.01
N ALA A 59 0.22 3.48 -12.39
CA ALA A 59 0.14 4.03 -13.73
C ALA A 59 1.28 5.04 -13.96
N PHE A 60 1.74 5.16 -15.20
CA PHE A 60 2.89 5.99 -15.53
C PHE A 60 2.60 7.49 -15.29
N HIS A 61 3.52 8.19 -14.65
CA HIS A 61 3.40 9.61 -14.31
C HIS A 61 2.19 9.99 -13.42
N VAL A 62 1.75 9.08 -12.54
CA VAL A 62 0.69 9.40 -11.57
C VAL A 62 1.23 10.14 -10.36
N ASP A 63 0.35 10.93 -9.77
CA ASP A 63 0.57 11.58 -8.48
C ASP A 63 0.19 10.61 -7.34
N ASP A 64 0.94 10.65 -6.23
CA ASP A 64 0.56 10.00 -4.97
C ASP A 64 -0.17 11.05 -4.11
N TYR A 65 -1.49 10.91 -4.00
CA TYR A 65 -2.32 11.87 -3.29
C TYR A 65 -2.41 11.55 -1.81
N TRP A 66 -1.74 12.34 -0.98
CA TRP A 66 -1.86 12.24 0.47
C TRP A 66 -3.04 13.04 1.02
N LEU A 67 -3.75 12.47 1.98
CA LEU A 67 -4.96 13.01 2.58
C LEU A 67 -4.70 13.41 4.04
N ALA A 68 -4.57 14.72 4.30
CA ALA A 68 -4.24 15.24 5.63
C ALA A 68 -5.29 14.88 6.72
N LYS A 69 -6.56 14.67 6.33
CA LYS A 69 -7.66 14.35 7.25
C LYS A 69 -8.15 12.90 7.13
N HIS A 70 -7.43 12.05 6.41
CA HIS A 70 -7.83 10.65 6.17
C HIS A 70 -9.23 10.49 5.59
N THR A 71 -9.70 11.47 4.83
CA THR A 71 -11.02 11.47 4.18
C THR A 71 -11.01 12.30 2.91
N ILE A 72 -11.98 12.10 2.05
CA ILE A 72 -12.19 12.86 0.82
C ILE A 72 -13.68 13.20 0.68
N VAL A 73 -13.98 14.42 0.24
CA VAL A 73 -15.36 14.82 -0.06
C VAL A 73 -15.92 13.93 -1.16
N ALA A 74 -17.12 13.42 -0.95
CA ALA A 74 -17.75 12.51 -1.90
C ALA A 74 -19.27 12.63 -1.92
N ARG A 75 -19.86 12.23 -3.04
CA ARG A 75 -21.32 12.19 -3.24
C ARG A 75 -21.73 10.97 -4.05
N GLN A 76 -22.88 10.40 -3.72
CA GLN A 76 -23.50 9.36 -4.53
C GLN A 76 -23.87 9.89 -5.92
N GLN A 77 -23.66 9.08 -6.95
CA GLN A 77 -24.07 9.33 -8.33
C GLN A 77 -25.02 8.24 -8.81
N PRO A 78 -25.81 8.51 -9.87
CA PRO A 78 -26.61 7.48 -10.52
C PRO A 78 -25.79 6.26 -10.92
N GLY A 79 -26.40 5.07 -10.89
CA GLY A 79 -25.75 3.81 -11.27
C GLY A 79 -24.81 3.24 -10.20
N GLY A 80 -24.91 3.71 -8.94
CA GLY A 80 -24.09 3.18 -7.85
C GLY A 80 -22.66 3.76 -7.80
N LEU A 81 -22.36 4.76 -8.63
CA LEU A 81 -21.04 5.41 -8.63
C LEU A 81 -20.89 6.37 -7.45
N VAL A 82 -19.66 6.56 -7.01
CA VAL A 82 -19.30 7.56 -6.00
C VAL A 82 -18.39 8.61 -6.64
N ARG A 83 -18.84 9.86 -6.66
CA ARG A 83 -18.00 10.98 -7.09
C ARG A 83 -17.19 11.49 -5.91
N ILE A 84 -15.86 11.46 -6.07
CA ILE A 84 -14.92 12.03 -5.14
C ILE A 84 -14.38 13.36 -5.69
N PHE A 85 -14.03 14.29 -4.77
CA PHE A 85 -13.62 15.65 -5.12
C PHE A 85 -12.30 16.01 -4.46
N ARG A 86 -11.39 16.54 -5.28
CA ARG A 86 -10.14 17.15 -4.86
C ARG A 86 -9.56 17.92 -6.05
N ASP A 87 -9.18 19.18 -5.88
CA ASP A 87 -8.84 20.11 -6.97
C ASP A 87 -7.72 19.61 -7.90
N ASP A 88 -6.75 18.88 -7.35
CA ASP A 88 -5.60 18.33 -8.10
C ASP A 88 -5.83 16.90 -8.61
N LEU A 89 -7.00 16.31 -8.34
CA LEU A 89 -7.27 14.89 -8.63
C LEU A 89 -7.39 14.63 -10.13
N LYS A 90 -6.61 13.65 -10.61
CA LYS A 90 -6.60 13.16 -11.98
C LYS A 90 -6.49 11.66 -11.98
N ALA A 91 -7.11 11.00 -12.95
CA ALA A 91 -6.90 9.59 -13.23
C ALA A 91 -7.41 9.23 -14.63
N GLY A 92 -6.85 8.18 -15.21
CA GLY A 92 -7.32 7.59 -16.46
C GLY A 92 -8.63 6.83 -16.29
N ILE A 93 -9.59 7.06 -17.21
CA ILE A 93 -10.83 6.29 -17.23
C ILE A 93 -10.52 4.82 -17.51
N GLY A 94 -11.09 3.92 -16.72
CA GLY A 94 -10.84 2.46 -16.77
C GLY A 94 -9.74 2.00 -15.81
N ASN A 95 -8.89 2.90 -15.32
CA ASN A 95 -7.86 2.57 -14.34
C ASN A 95 -8.44 2.30 -12.95
N ILE A 96 -7.61 1.71 -12.09
CA ILE A 96 -7.97 1.36 -10.72
C ILE A 96 -7.45 2.45 -9.78
N MET A 97 -8.34 3.09 -9.02
CA MET A 97 -7.97 3.97 -7.92
C MET A 97 -7.90 3.16 -6.63
N VAL A 98 -6.74 3.15 -5.99
CA VAL A 98 -6.51 2.50 -4.69
C VAL A 98 -6.56 3.52 -3.58
N PHE A 99 -7.34 3.23 -2.54
CA PHE A 99 -7.45 3.98 -1.30
C PHE A 99 -6.56 3.29 -0.27
N GLY A 100 -5.40 3.86 -0.02
CA GLY A 100 -4.36 3.27 0.82
C GLY A 100 -4.67 3.38 2.31
N ALA A 101 -4.62 2.26 3.03
CA ALA A 101 -4.86 2.22 4.47
C ALA A 101 -3.92 3.16 5.23
N ALA A 102 -4.48 3.91 6.20
CA ALA A 102 -3.72 4.86 7.01
C ALA A 102 -2.91 4.19 8.13
N ARG A 103 -3.25 2.97 8.52
CA ARG A 103 -2.61 2.26 9.63
C ARG A 103 -1.61 1.22 9.12
N ARG A 104 -0.46 1.11 9.80
CA ARG A 104 0.65 0.18 9.50
C ARG A 104 0.90 -0.74 10.70
N LEU A 105 -0.12 -1.46 11.17
CA LEU A 105 -0.12 -2.11 12.47
C LEU A 105 0.53 -3.50 12.52
N ASN A 106 0.45 -4.26 11.42
CA ASN A 106 0.78 -5.68 11.43
C ASN A 106 1.82 -5.99 10.35
N PRO A 107 3.13 -5.90 10.67
CA PRO A 107 4.19 -6.33 9.75
C PRO A 107 4.11 -7.84 9.49
N GLY A 108 4.70 -8.27 8.36
CA GLY A 108 4.82 -9.69 8.04
C GLY A 108 5.83 -10.39 8.95
N PHE A 109 6.98 -9.77 9.13
CA PHE A 109 8.03 -10.21 10.05
C PHE A 109 8.55 -9.04 10.87
N THR A 110 8.74 -9.27 12.16
CA THR A 110 9.43 -8.36 13.06
C THR A 110 10.67 -9.05 13.61
N ILE A 111 11.84 -8.46 13.41
CA ILE A 111 13.14 -8.93 13.89
C ILE A 111 13.68 -7.85 14.81
N SER A 112 13.92 -8.18 16.08
CA SER A 112 14.46 -7.23 17.06
C SER A 112 15.57 -7.87 17.88
N ASP A 113 16.64 -7.10 18.13
CA ASP A 113 17.72 -7.47 19.02
C ASP A 113 18.29 -8.88 18.73
N SER A 114 18.46 -9.20 17.43
CA SER A 114 18.78 -10.55 16.94
C SER A 114 20.04 -10.53 16.07
N GLU A 115 20.69 -11.70 15.92
CA GLU A 115 21.91 -11.88 15.12
C GLU A 115 21.83 -13.15 14.28
N GLY A 116 22.37 -13.09 13.05
CA GLY A 116 22.46 -14.26 12.15
C GLY A 116 21.13 -14.73 11.61
N ILE A 117 20.25 -13.82 11.25
CA ILE A 117 18.90 -14.12 10.79
C ILE A 117 18.88 -14.40 9.28
N ALA A 118 18.21 -15.48 8.90
CA ALA A 118 17.95 -15.81 7.51
C ALA A 118 16.47 -16.09 7.27
N ILE A 119 15.89 -15.38 6.29
CA ILE A 119 14.55 -15.64 5.76
C ILE A 119 14.72 -16.13 4.32
N ARG A 120 14.25 -17.33 4.00
CA ARG A 120 14.43 -17.97 2.70
C ARG A 120 13.15 -18.54 2.15
N ASP A 121 12.97 -18.42 0.83
CA ASP A 121 11.88 -19.07 0.08
C ASP A 121 10.48 -18.68 0.58
N VAL A 122 10.26 -17.39 0.90
CA VAL A 122 9.01 -16.89 1.44
C VAL A 122 8.27 -16.05 0.40
N ASN A 123 6.95 -16.31 0.25
CA ASN A 123 6.05 -15.43 -0.48
C ASN A 123 5.15 -14.68 0.51
N LEU A 124 5.27 -13.36 0.55
CA LEU A 124 4.46 -12.46 1.35
C LEU A 124 3.48 -11.72 0.45
N TYR A 125 2.23 -12.15 0.46
CA TYR A 125 1.21 -11.63 -0.45
C TYR A 125 0.44 -10.43 0.10
N HIS A 126 0.38 -10.28 1.41
CA HIS A 126 -0.16 -9.11 2.09
C HIS A 126 0.17 -9.10 3.58
N CYS A 127 0.28 -7.91 4.12
CA CYS A 127 0.27 -7.63 5.56
C CYS A 127 -0.22 -6.21 5.82
N GLY A 128 -0.57 -5.91 7.05
CA GLY A 128 -1.10 -4.61 7.45
C GLY A 128 -0.02 -3.58 7.81
N GLY A 129 1.23 -3.84 7.49
CA GLY A 129 2.38 -2.98 7.78
C GLY A 129 3.50 -3.21 6.79
N MET A 130 4.74 -3.15 7.27
CA MET A 130 5.95 -3.49 6.53
C MET A 130 6.03 -5.00 6.27
N GLY A 131 6.66 -5.40 5.17
CA GLY A 131 6.88 -6.82 4.89
C GLY A 131 7.83 -7.44 5.90
N VAL A 132 9.03 -6.93 5.99
CA VAL A 132 10.02 -7.26 7.02
C VAL A 132 10.49 -5.98 7.69
N ILE A 133 10.38 -5.89 9.00
CA ILE A 133 11.02 -4.84 9.80
C ILE A 133 12.07 -5.46 10.71
N ALA A 134 13.31 -4.98 10.63
CA ALA A 134 14.39 -5.36 11.51
C ALA A 134 14.91 -4.15 12.27
N GLN A 135 15.10 -4.31 13.59
CA GLN A 135 15.57 -3.26 14.47
C GLN A 135 16.68 -3.78 15.39
N ARG A 136 17.77 -3.00 15.56
CA ARG A 136 18.89 -3.32 16.46
C ARG A 136 19.39 -4.75 16.30
N SER A 137 19.43 -5.23 15.07
CA SER A 137 19.79 -6.59 14.71
C SER A 137 20.98 -6.59 13.75
N ARG A 138 21.66 -7.72 13.59
CA ARG A 138 22.84 -7.81 12.73
C ARG A 138 22.89 -9.11 11.93
N ASP A 139 23.65 -9.07 10.83
CA ASP A 139 23.91 -10.22 9.98
C ASP A 139 22.60 -10.86 9.48
N ILE A 140 21.87 -10.08 8.66
CA ILE A 140 20.54 -10.42 8.15
C ILE A 140 20.64 -10.80 6.68
N GLU A 141 20.07 -11.95 6.31
CA GLU A 141 19.98 -12.42 4.94
C GLU A 141 18.52 -12.71 4.56
N LEU A 142 18.05 -12.06 3.51
CA LEU A 142 16.77 -12.39 2.85
C LEU A 142 17.09 -12.98 1.49
N HIS A 143 16.68 -14.24 1.27
CA HIS A 143 16.96 -14.95 0.03
C HIS A 143 15.68 -15.50 -0.57
N ARG A 144 15.38 -15.12 -1.80
CA ARG A 144 14.14 -15.45 -2.51
C ARG A 144 12.88 -15.07 -1.72
N LEU A 145 12.93 -13.93 -1.02
CA LEU A 145 11.75 -13.30 -0.44
C LEU A 145 10.99 -12.58 -1.56
N ARG A 146 9.72 -12.92 -1.72
CA ARG A 146 8.84 -12.25 -2.67
C ARG A 146 7.72 -11.52 -1.92
N VAL A 147 7.71 -10.20 -2.01
CA VAL A 147 6.61 -9.35 -1.52
C VAL A 147 5.86 -8.87 -2.75
N VAL A 148 4.80 -9.58 -3.11
CA VAL A 148 4.08 -9.40 -4.38
C VAL A 148 2.57 -9.52 -4.16
N PRO A 149 1.71 -8.94 -5.01
CA PRO A 149 0.27 -9.18 -4.94
C PRO A 149 -0.07 -10.67 -5.11
N ALA A 150 -1.06 -11.17 -4.37
CA ALA A 150 -1.47 -12.57 -4.46
C ALA A 150 -1.93 -12.94 -5.88
N PRO A 151 -1.31 -13.92 -6.54
CA PRO A 151 -1.68 -14.33 -7.89
C PRO A 151 -3.13 -14.77 -7.99
N GLY A 152 -3.83 -14.37 -9.05
CA GLY A 152 -5.21 -14.79 -9.32
C GLY A 152 -6.29 -14.24 -8.37
N LYS A 153 -5.93 -13.40 -7.39
CA LYS A 153 -6.88 -12.82 -6.41
C LYS A 153 -7.36 -11.41 -6.75
N GLY A 154 -6.99 -10.89 -7.91
CA GLY A 154 -7.42 -9.56 -8.32
C GLY A 154 -6.84 -8.40 -7.50
N ARG A 155 -5.90 -8.66 -6.60
CA ARG A 155 -5.21 -7.63 -5.81
C ARG A 155 -4.22 -6.84 -6.68
N VAL A 156 -4.08 -5.55 -6.40
CA VAL A 156 -3.08 -4.68 -7.03
C VAL A 156 -2.02 -4.21 -6.04
N ILE A 157 -2.29 -4.31 -4.74
CA ILE A 157 -1.34 -3.99 -3.66
C ILE A 157 -0.88 -5.27 -2.99
N SER A 158 0.43 -5.39 -2.75
CA SER A 158 1.00 -6.45 -1.90
C SER A 158 0.84 -6.11 -0.42
N ILE A 159 1.51 -5.07 0.06
CA ILE A 159 1.53 -4.68 1.47
C ILE A 159 1.32 -3.19 1.67
N THR A 160 1.10 -2.78 2.93
CA THR A 160 0.67 -1.41 3.28
C THR A 160 1.81 -0.41 3.37
N ALA A 161 3.05 -0.87 3.55
CA ALA A 161 4.24 -0.03 3.76
C ALA A 161 5.45 -0.59 3.00
N ASP A 162 6.67 -0.39 3.51
CA ASP A 162 7.91 -0.85 2.90
C ASP A 162 7.94 -2.37 2.78
N ALA A 163 8.49 -2.89 1.68
CA ALA A 163 8.71 -4.34 1.58
C ALA A 163 9.75 -4.80 2.61
N THR A 164 10.83 -4.04 2.79
CA THR A 164 11.82 -4.28 3.85
C THR A 164 12.25 -2.97 4.51
N HIS A 165 12.46 -2.99 5.81
CA HIS A 165 12.81 -1.82 6.61
C HIS A 165 13.82 -2.20 7.70
N PHE A 166 15.00 -1.57 7.68
CA PHE A 166 16.09 -1.87 8.60
C PHE A 166 16.48 -0.62 9.39
N VAL A 167 16.34 -0.69 10.71
CA VAL A 167 16.59 0.43 11.63
C VAL A 167 17.70 0.05 12.59
N ASN A 168 18.78 0.82 12.60
CA ASN A 168 19.88 0.63 13.54
C ASN A 168 20.41 -0.83 13.53
N CYS A 169 20.54 -1.41 12.34
CA CYS A 169 21.08 -2.75 12.13
C CYS A 169 22.58 -2.68 11.84
N GLY A 170 23.34 -3.73 12.14
CA GLY A 170 24.79 -3.81 11.94
C GLY A 170 25.22 -5.05 11.17
N GLY A 171 26.54 -5.21 10.97
CA GLY A 171 27.07 -6.32 10.21
C GLY A 171 26.71 -6.22 8.72
N TYR A 172 26.16 -7.28 8.14
CA TYR A 172 25.67 -7.25 6.77
C TYR A 172 24.15 -7.34 6.70
N ILE A 173 23.59 -6.71 5.67
CA ILE A 173 22.22 -6.90 5.21
C ILE A 173 22.32 -7.39 3.76
N ARG A 174 21.83 -8.58 3.47
CA ARG A 174 21.86 -9.20 2.14
C ARG A 174 20.45 -9.45 1.63
N LEU A 175 20.16 -8.96 0.43
CA LEU A 175 18.93 -9.22 -0.31
C LEU A 175 19.32 -9.98 -1.57
N LEU A 176 19.07 -11.29 -1.61
CA LEU A 176 19.48 -12.19 -2.68
C LEU A 176 18.25 -12.72 -3.41
N ASP A 177 18.16 -12.50 -4.71
CA ASP A 177 17.08 -12.98 -5.58
C ASP A 177 15.67 -12.59 -5.06
N CYS A 178 15.56 -11.46 -4.38
CA CYS A 178 14.30 -10.96 -3.84
C CYS A 178 13.46 -10.23 -4.91
N THR A 179 12.14 -10.25 -4.76
CA THR A 179 11.20 -9.54 -5.63
C THR A 179 10.25 -8.71 -4.78
N PHE A 180 10.15 -7.41 -5.06
CA PHE A 180 9.25 -6.49 -4.35
C PHE A 180 8.39 -5.76 -5.38
N GLU A 181 7.06 -5.96 -5.30
CA GLU A 181 6.10 -5.42 -6.26
C GLU A 181 4.90 -4.81 -5.54
N ASN A 182 4.52 -3.61 -5.97
CA ASN A 182 3.26 -2.96 -5.58
C ASN A 182 3.06 -2.81 -4.05
N GLN A 183 4.12 -2.68 -3.30
CA GLN A 183 4.05 -2.17 -1.93
C GLN A 183 3.70 -0.68 -1.94
N LYS A 184 3.12 -0.18 -0.85
CA LYS A 184 2.64 1.21 -0.77
C LYS A 184 3.71 2.22 -0.33
N ASP A 185 4.94 1.77 -0.16
CA ASP A 185 6.09 2.61 0.21
C ASP A 185 7.37 2.00 -0.38
N ASP A 186 8.53 2.18 0.23
CA ASP A 186 9.82 1.77 -0.29
C ASP A 186 9.95 0.26 -0.51
N ALA A 187 10.70 -0.13 -1.53
CA ALA A 187 11.12 -1.53 -1.71
C ALA A 187 12.08 -1.93 -0.56
N THR A 188 12.99 -1.03 -0.22
CA THR A 188 13.94 -1.21 0.89
C THR A 188 14.26 0.14 1.51
N ASN A 189 14.11 0.24 2.82
CA ASN A 189 14.51 1.41 3.59
C ASN A 189 15.55 0.98 4.64
N ILE A 190 16.70 1.64 4.66
CA ILE A 190 17.79 1.36 5.59
C ILE A 190 18.25 2.67 6.21
N HIS A 191 18.11 2.82 7.52
CA HIS A 191 18.47 4.05 8.20
C HIS A 191 18.94 3.85 9.63
N CYS A 192 19.45 4.92 10.25
CA CYS A 192 20.03 4.92 11.60
C CYS A 192 21.19 3.92 11.75
N LEU A 193 22.01 3.79 10.70
CA LEU A 193 23.21 2.96 10.69
C LEU A 193 24.44 3.82 10.96
N LEU A 194 25.38 3.28 11.73
CA LEU A 194 26.77 3.71 11.67
C LEU A 194 27.39 3.08 10.42
N ILE A 195 27.45 3.82 9.32
CA ILE A 195 28.14 3.35 8.11
C ILE A 195 29.62 3.57 8.32
N THR A 196 30.38 2.51 8.59
CA THR A 196 31.83 2.51 8.43
C THR A 196 32.14 1.97 7.03
N SER A 197 32.59 2.85 6.15
CA SER A 197 33.19 2.43 4.87
C SER A 197 34.56 1.85 5.18
N THR A 198 34.77 0.57 4.92
CA THR A 198 36.11 -0.03 4.80
C THR A 198 36.51 0.07 3.34
N HIS A 199 37.60 0.77 3.07
CA HIS A 199 38.27 0.78 1.76
C HIS A 199 38.95 -0.56 1.51
#